data_69516beeebe1c5e1f4ad3fc9df238f21
#
_entry.id   69516beeebe1c5e1f4ad3fc9df238f21
#
_cell.length_a   1.000
_cell.length_b   1.000
_cell.length_c   1.000
_cell.angle_alpha   90.00
_cell.angle_beta   90.00
_cell.angle_gamma   90.00
#
_symmetry.space_group_name_H-M   'P 1'
#
loop_
_entity.id
_entity.type
_entity.pdbx_description
1 polymer ?
#
loop_
_entity_poly.entity_id
_entity_poly.type
_entity_poly.pdbx_seq_one_letter_code
_entity_poly.pdbx_strand_id
1 'polypeptide(L)'
;MNGNFFKMYPTESFTPLAPGDSMRITFLCSYKIDRNSHAPEGTYWVATIDGKERSPLPVTLNTLALPSPESLPGYPDATKIYESNLRLENVSALQPWDILPSVKKATSAEGAVVLDGKVALAYPDAYAVEARLLKEKLSALYGLEVVDKAPVTIALETLADKAKAVNDEYYDLVIDSDRIKISAATPHGVFNGTQTLLAMLKGKKAPYRLDAMSVEDYPDLLYRGQMIDIARNFTTVDNLKKLVDIFASYKMNVLHFHFSDDEAWRLEIPGLEELTAVGSRRGHTTDESRCLYPCYDGGYDPDAATVGNGYYSREDFIGLLRYAAERHIRVIPEIES
;
A
#
# COMPACT_ATOMS: atom_id res chain seq x y z
N MET A 1 13.57 26.51 -16.87
CA MET A 1 12.79 25.30 -17.16
C MET A 1 13.09 24.29 -16.06
N ASN A 2 12.10 23.88 -15.36
CA ASN A 2 12.24 22.73 -14.47
C ASN A 2 12.36 21.47 -15.34
N GLY A 3 13.29 20.59 -15.03
CA GLY A 3 13.85 19.56 -15.90
C GLY A 3 12.92 18.59 -16.62
N ASN A 4 11.60 18.68 -16.41
CA ASN A 4 10.61 17.76 -16.97
C ASN A 4 9.59 18.42 -17.91
N PHE A 5 9.68 19.73 -18.13
CA PHE A 5 8.78 20.45 -19.02
C PHE A 5 9.53 21.03 -20.23
N PHE A 6 9.06 20.72 -21.43
CA PHE A 6 9.69 21.13 -22.68
C PHE A 6 8.72 21.88 -23.58
N LYS A 7 9.09 23.07 -24.02
CA LYS A 7 8.38 23.81 -25.06
C LYS A 7 9.15 23.69 -26.37
N MET A 8 8.45 23.36 -27.44
CA MET A 8 9.01 23.32 -28.80
C MET A 8 8.37 24.40 -29.66
N TYR A 9 9.19 25.17 -30.31
CA TYR A 9 8.75 26.26 -31.21
C TYR A 9 9.16 25.93 -32.64
N PRO A 10 8.32 26.29 -33.64
CA PRO A 10 8.70 26.20 -35.02
C PRO A 10 9.93 27.11 -35.31
N THR A 11 10.86 26.64 -36.10
CA THR A 11 11.97 27.44 -36.62
C THR A 11 11.56 28.17 -37.89
N GLU A 12 12.40 29.10 -38.38
CA GLU A 12 12.17 29.79 -39.65
C GLU A 12 12.05 28.83 -40.87
N SER A 13 12.64 27.64 -40.76
CA SER A 13 12.55 26.60 -41.78
C SER A 13 11.36 25.68 -41.68
N PHE A 14 10.49 25.92 -40.69
CA PHE A 14 9.30 25.06 -40.47
C PHE A 14 8.29 25.27 -41.61
N THR A 15 7.86 24.17 -42.21
CA THR A 15 6.78 24.18 -43.19
C THR A 15 5.46 23.91 -42.48
N PRO A 16 4.47 24.82 -42.59
CA PRO A 16 3.15 24.57 -41.99
C PRO A 16 2.52 23.27 -42.48
N LEU A 17 1.91 22.54 -41.57
CA LEU A 17 1.22 21.29 -41.86
C LEU A 17 -0.18 21.57 -42.45
N ALA A 18 -0.51 20.95 -43.58
CA ALA A 18 -1.88 20.93 -44.09
C ALA A 18 -2.74 19.93 -43.32
N PRO A 19 -4.10 20.06 -43.35
CA PRO A 19 -4.97 19.06 -42.78
C PRO A 19 -4.69 17.65 -43.29
N GLY A 20 -4.42 16.71 -42.39
CA GLY A 20 -4.05 15.33 -42.68
C GLY A 20 -2.54 15.06 -42.80
N ASP A 21 -1.71 16.11 -42.71
CA ASP A 21 -0.26 15.94 -42.67
C ASP A 21 0.22 15.44 -41.33
N SER A 22 1.42 14.89 -41.30
CA SER A 22 2.11 14.43 -40.08
C SER A 22 3.52 14.97 -40.01
N MET A 23 4.03 15.20 -38.84
CA MET A 23 5.39 15.58 -38.55
C MET A 23 6.03 14.58 -37.57
N ARG A 24 7.28 14.22 -37.84
CA ARG A 24 8.08 13.42 -36.92
C ARG A 24 9.02 14.32 -36.13
N ILE A 25 8.92 14.26 -34.82
CA ILE A 25 9.86 14.92 -33.91
C ILE A 25 10.70 13.82 -33.25
N THR A 26 12.02 13.97 -33.30
CA THR A 26 12.97 13.04 -32.70
C THR A 26 13.80 13.77 -31.67
N PHE A 27 13.92 13.23 -30.49
CA PHE A 27 14.77 13.78 -29.44
C PHE A 27 15.54 12.64 -28.74
N LEU A 28 16.67 13.01 -28.15
CA LEU A 28 17.51 12.09 -27.40
C LEU A 28 17.27 12.31 -25.89
N CYS A 29 17.10 11.21 -25.16
CA CYS A 29 17.02 11.21 -23.70
C CYS A 29 18.34 10.71 -23.10
N SER A 30 18.71 11.21 -21.94
CA SER A 30 19.92 10.79 -21.22
C SER A 30 19.83 9.39 -20.63
N TYR A 31 18.62 8.82 -20.55
CA TYR A 31 18.34 7.51 -19.98
C TYR A 31 17.60 6.61 -20.98
N LYS A 32 17.64 5.30 -20.73
CA LYS A 32 16.84 4.35 -21.49
C LYS A 32 15.36 4.56 -21.18
N ILE A 33 14.54 4.60 -22.21
CA ILE A 33 13.08 4.55 -22.10
C ILE A 33 12.72 3.06 -21.98
N ASP A 34 12.42 2.61 -20.78
CA ASP A 34 12.10 1.21 -20.46
C ASP A 34 10.74 1.06 -19.75
N ARG A 35 10.03 2.17 -19.54
CA ARG A 35 8.69 2.22 -18.95
C ARG A 35 7.82 3.20 -19.71
N ASN A 36 6.53 2.95 -19.74
CA ASN A 36 5.56 3.86 -20.35
C ASN A 36 5.59 5.26 -19.72
N SER A 37 5.83 5.34 -18.40
CA SER A 37 6.00 6.62 -17.68
C SER A 37 7.23 7.43 -18.07
N HIS A 38 8.13 6.88 -18.89
CA HIS A 38 9.27 7.62 -19.47
C HIS A 38 8.93 8.27 -20.81
N ALA A 39 7.73 8.01 -21.35
CA ALA A 39 7.26 8.69 -22.55
C ALA A 39 6.81 10.12 -22.19
N PRO A 40 6.86 11.07 -23.13
CA PRO A 40 6.27 12.38 -22.91
C PRO A 40 4.76 12.25 -22.62
N GLU A 41 4.31 12.81 -21.50
CA GLU A 41 2.93 12.85 -21.08
C GLU A 41 2.42 14.30 -21.07
N GLY A 42 1.08 14.47 -21.06
CA GLY A 42 0.46 15.79 -20.98
C GLY A 42 0.76 16.71 -22.18
N THR A 43 1.05 16.16 -23.37
CA THR A 43 1.34 16.93 -24.58
C THR A 43 0.12 17.71 -25.06
N TYR A 44 0.31 18.96 -25.42
CA TYR A 44 -0.73 19.82 -25.97
C TYR A 44 -0.15 20.85 -26.95
N TRP A 45 -1.01 21.48 -27.75
CA TRP A 45 -0.65 22.53 -28.65
C TRP A 45 -1.14 23.89 -28.13
N VAL A 46 -0.32 24.92 -28.32
CA VAL A 46 -0.70 26.31 -28.14
C VAL A 46 -0.56 27.02 -29.46
N ALA A 47 -1.68 27.54 -29.99
CA ALA A 47 -1.65 28.35 -31.19
C ALA A 47 -1.40 29.81 -30.81
N THR A 48 -0.49 30.48 -31.55
CA THR A 48 -0.29 31.92 -31.44
C THR A 48 -0.92 32.59 -32.68
N ILE A 49 -1.95 33.40 -32.46
CA ILE A 49 -2.66 34.14 -33.50
C ILE A 49 -2.57 35.64 -33.16
N ASP A 50 -2.08 36.42 -34.09
CA ASP A 50 -1.85 37.88 -33.93
C ASP A 50 -0.99 38.19 -32.68
N GLY A 51 0.07 37.37 -32.46
CA GLY A 51 0.98 37.53 -31.34
C GLY A 51 0.38 37.15 -29.96
N LYS A 52 -0.82 36.57 -29.93
CA LYS A 52 -1.50 36.15 -28.69
C LYS A 52 -1.64 34.62 -28.65
N GLU A 53 -1.20 34.02 -27.56
CA GLU A 53 -1.46 32.61 -27.31
C GLU A 53 -2.96 32.35 -27.12
N ARG A 54 -3.43 31.25 -27.65
CA ARG A 54 -4.81 30.78 -27.55
C ARG A 54 -4.90 29.68 -26.50
N SER A 55 -6.11 29.31 -26.12
CA SER A 55 -6.35 28.17 -25.23
C SER A 55 -5.65 26.92 -25.76
N PRO A 56 -5.06 26.13 -24.89
CA PRO A 56 -4.40 24.88 -25.29
C PRO A 56 -5.37 23.93 -26.00
N LEU A 57 -4.84 23.25 -27.01
CA LEU A 57 -5.55 22.20 -27.72
C LEU A 57 -5.01 20.84 -27.26
N PRO A 58 -5.84 19.98 -26.68
CA PRO A 58 -5.42 18.68 -26.22
C PRO A 58 -4.92 17.81 -27.39
N VAL A 59 -3.95 16.98 -27.10
CA VAL A 59 -3.40 15.99 -28.04
C VAL A 59 -3.78 14.60 -27.55
N THR A 60 -4.36 13.78 -28.41
CA THR A 60 -4.56 12.37 -28.10
C THR A 60 -3.22 11.65 -28.23
N LEU A 61 -2.71 11.11 -27.12
CA LEU A 61 -1.48 10.32 -27.11
C LEU A 61 -1.81 8.84 -27.34
N ASN A 62 -1.20 8.27 -28.35
CA ASN A 62 -1.20 6.84 -28.60
C ASN A 62 0.22 6.31 -28.35
N THR A 63 0.46 5.79 -27.17
CA THR A 63 1.75 5.20 -26.82
C THR A 63 1.88 3.83 -27.51
N LEU A 64 2.87 3.67 -28.37
CA LEU A 64 3.21 2.37 -28.90
C LEU A 64 3.83 1.51 -27.80
N ALA A 65 3.52 0.20 -27.85
CA ALA A 65 4.15 -0.74 -26.94
C ALA A 65 5.68 -0.60 -27.00
N LEU A 66 6.31 -0.59 -25.82
CA LEU A 66 7.76 -0.66 -25.73
C LEU A 66 8.24 -1.95 -26.42
N PRO A 67 9.47 -1.93 -26.98
CA PRO A 67 10.08 -3.16 -27.48
C PRO A 67 9.97 -4.25 -26.39
N SER A 68 9.67 -5.49 -26.81
CA SER A 68 9.61 -6.61 -25.88
C SER A 68 10.87 -6.61 -24.98
N PRO A 69 10.74 -6.85 -23.66
CA PRO A 69 11.89 -6.98 -22.77
C PRO A 69 12.95 -7.96 -23.27
N GLU A 70 12.54 -8.94 -24.08
CA GLU A 70 13.44 -9.90 -24.74
C GLU A 70 14.43 -9.23 -25.72
N SER A 71 14.06 -8.05 -26.23
CA SER A 71 14.94 -7.27 -27.12
C SER A 71 15.94 -6.38 -26.37
N LEU A 72 15.84 -6.28 -25.02
CA LEU A 72 16.71 -5.47 -24.17
C LEU A 72 17.69 -6.39 -23.40
N PRO A 73 18.96 -6.54 -23.86
CA PRO A 73 19.93 -7.38 -23.19
C PRO A 73 20.11 -6.99 -21.71
N GLY A 74 19.98 -7.98 -20.83
CA GLY A 74 20.22 -7.81 -19.39
C GLY A 74 19.05 -7.24 -18.59
N TYR A 75 17.86 -7.04 -19.19
CA TYR A 75 16.67 -6.66 -18.43
C TYR A 75 15.97 -7.91 -17.86
N PRO A 76 15.72 -8.00 -16.54
CA PRO A 76 14.98 -9.11 -15.99
C PRO A 76 13.51 -8.98 -16.38
N ASP A 77 13.05 -9.86 -17.26
CA ASP A 77 11.65 -10.07 -17.59
C ASP A 77 10.95 -10.70 -16.39
N ALA A 78 9.77 -10.17 -16.01
CA ALA A 78 8.97 -10.70 -14.92
C ALA A 78 8.66 -12.20 -15.08
N THR A 79 8.45 -12.66 -16.32
CA THR A 79 8.24 -14.08 -16.64
C THR A 79 9.50 -14.91 -16.36
N LYS A 80 10.67 -14.44 -16.76
CA LYS A 80 11.94 -15.10 -16.48
C LYS A 80 12.27 -15.15 -14.99
N ILE A 81 11.97 -14.07 -14.26
CA ILE A 81 12.11 -14.05 -12.79
C ILE A 81 11.19 -15.08 -12.16
N TYR A 82 9.92 -15.13 -12.58
CA TYR A 82 8.96 -16.11 -12.10
C TYR A 82 9.39 -17.54 -12.37
N GLU A 83 9.78 -17.85 -13.61
CA GLU A 83 10.29 -19.17 -14.00
C GLU A 83 11.58 -19.55 -13.28
N SER A 84 12.48 -18.59 -13.05
CA SER A 84 13.69 -18.80 -12.24
C SER A 84 13.32 -19.16 -10.80
N ASN A 85 12.34 -18.47 -10.22
CA ASN A 85 11.89 -18.74 -8.85
C ASN A 85 11.17 -20.08 -8.73
N LEU A 86 10.44 -20.52 -9.75
CA LEU A 86 9.85 -21.88 -9.79
C LEU A 86 10.88 -23.00 -9.75
N ARG A 87 12.13 -22.73 -10.17
CA ARG A 87 13.24 -23.70 -10.14
C ARG A 87 13.96 -23.76 -8.80
N LEU A 88 13.54 -22.98 -7.81
CA LEU A 88 14.06 -23.07 -6.45
C LEU A 88 13.53 -24.36 -5.79
N GLU A 89 14.24 -25.46 -6.03
CA GLU A 89 13.81 -26.82 -5.66
C GLU A 89 13.76 -27.09 -4.15
N ASN A 90 14.27 -26.21 -3.31
CA ASN A 90 14.37 -26.43 -1.86
C ASN A 90 13.21 -25.85 -1.04
N VAL A 91 12.07 -25.55 -1.67
CA VAL A 91 10.84 -25.14 -0.99
C VAL A 91 10.20 -26.32 -0.22
N SER A 92 10.67 -27.56 -0.45
CA SER A 92 10.21 -28.76 0.27
C SER A 92 10.59 -28.79 1.77
N ALA A 93 11.46 -27.89 2.19
CA ALA A 93 11.78 -27.67 3.60
C ALA A 93 10.87 -26.64 4.27
N LEU A 94 9.87 -26.09 3.57
CA LEU A 94 8.85 -25.26 4.21
C LEU A 94 8.15 -26.11 5.28
N GLN A 95 8.15 -25.57 6.47
CA GLN A 95 7.49 -26.19 7.61
C GLN A 95 6.00 -26.32 7.30
N PRO A 96 5.28 -27.31 7.87
CA PRO A 96 3.85 -27.54 7.56
C PRO A 96 2.93 -26.36 7.88
N TRP A 97 3.45 -25.30 8.43
CA TRP A 97 2.82 -24.01 8.68
C TRP A 97 3.51 -22.93 7.86
N ASP A 98 3.05 -22.69 6.64
CA ASP A 98 3.49 -21.58 5.78
C ASP A 98 2.95 -20.25 6.29
N ILE A 99 3.40 -19.83 7.49
CA ILE A 99 3.00 -18.59 8.11
C ILE A 99 4.02 -17.50 7.74
N LEU A 100 3.56 -16.40 7.18
CA LEU A 100 4.35 -15.21 6.90
C LEU A 100 3.82 -14.02 7.68
N PRO A 101 4.69 -13.34 8.46
CA PRO A 101 6.09 -13.67 8.80
C PRO A 101 6.23 -15.00 9.53
N SER A 102 7.38 -15.66 9.35
CA SER A 102 7.67 -16.93 10.07
C SER A 102 7.67 -16.71 11.58
N VAL A 103 7.07 -17.63 12.30
CA VAL A 103 7.03 -17.60 13.77
C VAL A 103 8.33 -18.10 14.38
N LYS A 104 8.65 -17.67 15.60
CA LYS A 104 9.88 -18.06 16.30
C LYS A 104 9.96 -19.54 16.62
N LYS A 105 8.86 -20.11 17.08
CA LYS A 105 8.79 -21.50 17.46
C LYS A 105 7.39 -22.03 17.18
N ALA A 106 7.31 -23.19 16.57
CA ALA A 106 6.09 -23.94 16.42
C ALA A 106 6.35 -25.41 16.75
N THR A 107 5.42 -26.02 17.45
CA THR A 107 5.49 -27.42 17.85
C THR A 107 4.15 -28.07 17.53
N SER A 108 4.16 -29.10 16.69
CA SER A 108 2.99 -29.89 16.34
C SER A 108 2.50 -30.70 17.53
N ALA A 109 1.20 -30.90 17.62
CA ALA A 109 0.52 -31.79 18.56
C ALA A 109 -0.41 -32.73 17.80
N GLU A 110 -0.91 -33.76 18.46
CA GLU A 110 -1.89 -34.67 17.88
C GLU A 110 -3.29 -34.03 17.87
N GLY A 111 -4.02 -34.18 16.77
CA GLY A 111 -5.37 -33.68 16.62
C GLY A 111 -5.49 -32.53 15.65
N ALA A 112 -6.67 -31.94 15.57
CA ALA A 112 -6.97 -30.79 14.75
C ALA A 112 -8.29 -30.15 15.20
N VAL A 113 -8.43 -28.85 14.92
CA VAL A 113 -9.69 -28.13 15.03
C VAL A 113 -10.28 -27.93 13.65
N VAL A 114 -11.61 -27.95 13.55
CA VAL A 114 -12.34 -27.65 12.32
C VAL A 114 -13.28 -26.47 12.57
N LEU A 115 -13.03 -25.37 11.86
CA LEU A 115 -13.90 -24.20 11.86
C LEU A 115 -14.90 -24.32 10.72
N ASP A 116 -16.18 -24.45 11.06
CA ASP A 116 -17.27 -24.64 10.09
C ASP A 116 -18.45 -23.72 10.42
N GLY A 117 -18.62 -22.69 9.62
CA GLY A 117 -19.72 -21.74 9.65
C GLY A 117 -19.78 -20.86 10.91
N LYS A 118 -19.62 -21.43 12.10
CA LYS A 118 -19.76 -20.70 13.38
C LYS A 118 -18.59 -20.96 14.33
N VAL A 119 -18.17 -19.88 15.02
CA VAL A 119 -17.16 -19.93 16.07
C VAL A 119 -17.60 -19.08 17.27
N ALA A 120 -17.23 -19.48 18.49
CA ALA A 120 -17.37 -18.62 19.65
C ALA A 120 -16.09 -17.79 19.85
N LEU A 121 -16.21 -16.58 20.39
CA LEU A 121 -15.09 -15.71 20.72
C LEU A 121 -15.19 -15.27 22.18
N ALA A 122 -14.18 -15.62 22.97
CA ALA A 122 -14.08 -15.27 24.37
C ALA A 122 -12.88 -14.34 24.60
N TYR A 123 -13.09 -13.23 25.31
CA TYR A 123 -12.04 -12.25 25.57
C TYR A 123 -12.38 -11.38 26.78
N PRO A 124 -11.39 -10.88 27.54
CA PRO A 124 -11.59 -9.83 28.53
C PRO A 124 -11.73 -8.46 27.86
N ASP A 125 -12.36 -7.50 28.53
CA ASP A 125 -12.59 -6.14 28.02
C ASP A 125 -11.30 -5.46 27.52
N ALA A 126 -10.16 -5.78 28.12
CA ALA A 126 -8.86 -5.25 27.70
C ALA A 126 -8.48 -5.57 26.25
N TYR A 127 -9.10 -6.57 25.63
CA TYR A 127 -8.85 -7.03 24.26
C TYR A 127 -10.07 -6.84 23.34
N ALA A 128 -10.98 -5.95 23.71
CA ALA A 128 -12.22 -5.74 22.95
C ALA A 128 -11.96 -5.22 21.51
N VAL A 129 -10.92 -4.43 21.29
CA VAL A 129 -10.55 -3.92 19.96
C VAL A 129 -10.04 -5.06 19.07
N GLU A 130 -9.13 -5.88 19.57
CA GLU A 130 -8.55 -7.03 18.87
C GLU A 130 -9.63 -8.07 18.56
N ALA A 131 -10.54 -8.31 19.51
CA ALA A 131 -11.68 -9.21 19.33
C ALA A 131 -12.63 -8.72 18.24
N ARG A 132 -12.94 -7.42 18.21
CA ARG A 132 -13.76 -6.80 17.16
C ARG A 132 -13.11 -6.95 15.80
N LEU A 133 -11.82 -6.61 15.67
CA LEU A 133 -11.08 -6.72 14.42
C LEU A 133 -10.99 -8.17 13.93
N LEU A 134 -10.75 -9.12 14.84
CA LEU A 134 -10.75 -10.54 14.50
C LEU A 134 -12.13 -11.00 14.00
N LYS A 135 -13.19 -10.64 14.70
CA LYS A 135 -14.58 -10.95 14.30
C LYS A 135 -14.89 -10.42 12.90
N GLU A 136 -14.54 -9.17 12.62
CA GLU A 136 -14.75 -8.54 11.31
C GLU A 136 -14.01 -9.32 10.19
N LYS A 137 -12.75 -9.72 10.43
CA LYS A 137 -11.94 -10.47 9.44
C LYS A 137 -12.44 -11.91 9.28
N LEU A 138 -12.82 -12.60 10.35
CA LEU A 138 -13.39 -13.95 10.29
C LEU A 138 -14.66 -13.97 9.45
N SER A 139 -15.54 -13.00 9.65
CA SER A 139 -16.78 -12.88 8.88
C SER A 139 -16.51 -12.49 7.42
N ALA A 140 -15.75 -11.41 7.18
CA ALA A 140 -15.59 -10.84 5.85
C ALA A 140 -14.74 -11.71 4.91
N LEU A 141 -13.69 -12.37 5.43
CA LEU A 141 -12.75 -13.13 4.60
C LEU A 141 -13.02 -14.64 4.59
N TYR A 142 -13.60 -15.17 5.66
CA TYR A 142 -13.74 -16.61 5.84
C TYR A 142 -15.21 -17.07 5.99
N GLY A 143 -16.16 -16.15 6.03
CA GLY A 143 -17.58 -16.50 6.18
C GLY A 143 -17.91 -17.17 7.53
N LEU A 144 -17.05 -16.98 8.54
CA LEU A 144 -17.25 -17.53 9.88
C LEU A 144 -18.07 -16.55 10.73
N GLU A 145 -19.27 -16.96 11.13
CA GLU A 145 -20.13 -16.19 12.02
C GLU A 145 -19.63 -16.33 13.47
N VAL A 146 -19.38 -15.21 14.14
CA VAL A 146 -19.03 -15.21 15.56
C VAL A 146 -20.29 -15.14 16.40
N VAL A 147 -20.52 -16.16 17.19
CA VAL A 147 -21.71 -16.35 18.05
C VAL A 147 -21.30 -16.60 19.50
N ASP A 148 -22.25 -16.52 20.45
CA ASP A 148 -21.96 -16.68 21.87
C ASP A 148 -21.54 -18.13 22.24
N LYS A 149 -22.04 -19.13 21.51
CA LYS A 149 -21.73 -20.54 21.74
C LYS A 149 -21.57 -21.26 20.40
N ALA A 150 -20.45 -21.94 20.25
CA ALA A 150 -20.12 -22.78 19.07
C ALA A 150 -19.29 -23.98 19.52
N PRO A 151 -19.17 -25.03 18.67
CA PRO A 151 -18.30 -26.17 18.93
C PRO A 151 -16.83 -25.80 19.15
N VAL A 152 -16.37 -24.76 18.47
CA VAL A 152 -15.00 -24.24 18.60
C VAL A 152 -15.02 -22.85 19.22
N THR A 153 -14.19 -22.66 20.23
CA THR A 153 -13.98 -21.36 20.88
C THR A 153 -12.60 -20.80 20.53
N ILE A 154 -12.56 -19.57 20.02
CA ILE A 154 -11.33 -18.76 19.96
C ILE A 154 -11.28 -17.93 21.23
N ALA A 155 -10.22 -18.08 22.03
CA ALA A 155 -10.05 -17.37 23.30
C ALA A 155 -8.84 -16.42 23.23
N LEU A 156 -9.06 -15.16 23.52
CA LEU A 156 -8.02 -14.16 23.75
C LEU A 156 -7.81 -14.05 25.26
N GLU A 157 -6.61 -14.33 25.74
CA GLU A 157 -6.33 -14.42 27.17
C GLU A 157 -5.09 -13.62 27.58
N THR A 158 -5.10 -13.17 28.83
CA THR A 158 -3.88 -12.58 29.39
C THR A 158 -2.88 -13.68 29.71
N LEU A 159 -1.63 -13.49 29.31
CA LEU A 159 -0.52 -14.42 29.56
C LEU A 159 -0.37 -14.64 31.07
N ALA A 160 -0.44 -15.89 31.50
CA ALA A 160 -0.41 -16.24 32.93
C ALA A 160 0.96 -15.91 33.56
N ASP A 161 2.04 -16.27 32.87
CA ASP A 161 3.40 -15.91 33.26
C ASP A 161 3.93 -14.76 32.39
N LYS A 162 3.79 -13.55 32.87
CA LYS A 162 4.25 -12.35 32.17
C LYS A 162 5.78 -12.28 32.02
N ALA A 163 6.54 -13.00 32.83
CA ALA A 163 7.99 -13.06 32.72
C ALA A 163 8.46 -13.78 31.44
N LYS A 164 7.58 -14.58 30.84
CA LYS A 164 7.80 -15.22 29.55
C LYS A 164 7.83 -14.24 28.37
N ALA A 165 7.15 -13.10 28.50
CA ALA A 165 7.07 -12.11 27.44
C ALA A 165 8.41 -11.38 27.25
N VAL A 166 9.08 -11.65 26.12
CA VAL A 166 10.36 -11.05 25.75
C VAL A 166 10.20 -9.54 25.45
N ASN A 167 9.05 -9.16 24.90
CA ASN A 167 8.65 -7.78 24.61
C ASN A 167 7.11 -7.66 24.60
N ASP A 168 6.60 -6.46 24.39
CA ASP A 168 5.16 -6.16 24.37
C ASP A 168 4.40 -6.83 23.22
N GLU A 169 5.09 -7.36 22.24
CA GLU A 169 4.50 -8.00 21.06
C GLU A 169 4.50 -9.54 21.16
N TYR A 170 5.01 -10.09 22.26
CA TYR A 170 5.04 -11.53 22.50
C TYR A 170 3.63 -12.11 22.63
N TYR A 171 3.43 -13.29 22.04
CA TYR A 171 2.22 -14.09 22.22
C TYR A 171 2.52 -15.59 22.17
N ASP A 172 1.65 -16.35 22.84
CA ASP A 172 1.46 -17.78 22.66
C ASP A 172 0.16 -18.02 21.87
N LEU A 173 0.18 -18.96 20.92
CA LEU A 173 -1.02 -19.44 20.24
C LEU A 173 -1.02 -20.97 20.37
N VAL A 174 -2.14 -21.52 20.89
CA VAL A 174 -2.32 -22.98 21.05
C VAL A 174 -3.62 -23.37 20.34
N ILE A 175 -3.52 -24.41 19.51
CA ILE A 175 -4.65 -25.00 18.78
C ILE A 175 -4.86 -26.42 19.34
N ASP A 176 -6.00 -26.64 19.97
CA ASP A 176 -6.48 -27.93 20.43
C ASP A 176 -7.70 -28.38 19.58
N SER A 177 -8.30 -29.51 19.91
CA SER A 177 -9.42 -30.10 19.13
C SER A 177 -10.70 -29.26 19.08
N ASP A 178 -10.94 -28.41 20.08
CA ASP A 178 -12.17 -27.60 20.23
C ASP A 178 -11.88 -26.14 20.60
N ARG A 179 -10.59 -25.79 20.73
CA ARG A 179 -10.20 -24.46 21.19
C ARG A 179 -8.97 -23.94 20.48
N ILE A 180 -9.00 -22.65 20.16
CA ILE A 180 -7.85 -21.86 19.73
C ILE A 180 -7.62 -20.80 20.79
N LYS A 181 -6.45 -20.82 21.44
CA LYS A 181 -6.11 -19.89 22.49
C LYS A 181 -4.95 -18.99 22.07
N ILE A 182 -5.14 -17.69 22.20
CA ILE A 182 -4.11 -16.68 21.98
C ILE A 182 -3.89 -15.96 23.32
N SER A 183 -2.67 -16.05 23.83
CA SER A 183 -2.32 -15.47 25.14
C SER A 183 -1.16 -14.49 24.99
N ALA A 184 -1.32 -13.27 25.50
CA ALA A 184 -0.27 -12.25 25.49
C ALA A 184 -0.33 -11.38 26.74
N ALA A 185 0.75 -10.66 27.02
CA ALA A 185 0.80 -9.70 28.13
C ALA A 185 0.12 -8.37 27.78
N THR A 186 -0.02 -8.06 26.49
CA THR A 186 -0.51 -6.77 25.97
C THR A 186 -1.52 -6.97 24.84
N PRO A 187 -2.36 -5.97 24.52
CA PRO A 187 -3.22 -5.98 23.34
C PRO A 187 -2.44 -6.14 22.03
N HIS A 188 -1.23 -5.56 21.91
CA HIS A 188 -0.39 -5.69 20.70
C HIS A 188 0.03 -7.16 20.48
N GLY A 189 0.45 -7.87 21.51
CA GLY A 189 0.75 -9.30 21.41
C GLY A 189 -0.46 -10.12 20.99
N VAL A 190 -1.63 -9.85 21.59
CA VAL A 190 -2.90 -10.50 21.18
C VAL A 190 -3.19 -10.22 19.71
N PHE A 191 -3.07 -8.97 19.28
CA PHE A 191 -3.26 -8.60 17.88
C PHE A 191 -2.36 -9.42 16.93
N ASN A 192 -1.07 -9.49 17.22
CA ASN A 192 -0.11 -10.27 16.42
C ASN A 192 -0.48 -11.77 16.38
N GLY A 193 -0.95 -12.33 17.50
CA GLY A 193 -1.46 -13.69 17.54
C GLY A 193 -2.69 -13.89 16.65
N THR A 194 -3.61 -12.90 16.60
CA THR A 194 -4.76 -12.96 15.69
C THR A 194 -4.34 -12.91 14.21
N GLN A 195 -3.30 -12.11 13.87
CA GLN A 195 -2.77 -12.09 12.50
C GLN A 195 -2.15 -13.44 12.09
N THR A 196 -1.49 -14.12 13.03
CA THR A 196 -0.98 -15.49 12.80
C THR A 196 -2.12 -16.47 12.56
N LEU A 197 -3.19 -16.44 13.36
CA LEU A 197 -4.37 -17.27 13.13
C LEU A 197 -4.98 -17.01 11.74
N LEU A 198 -5.15 -15.75 11.36
CA LEU A 198 -5.67 -15.38 10.04
C LEU A 198 -4.76 -15.85 8.90
N ALA A 199 -3.43 -15.78 9.09
CA ALA A 199 -2.46 -16.30 8.12
C ALA A 199 -2.57 -17.81 7.94
N MET A 200 -2.83 -18.57 9.02
CA MET A 200 -3.05 -20.02 8.97
C MET A 200 -4.32 -20.41 8.19
N LEU A 201 -5.32 -19.54 8.15
CA LEU A 201 -6.56 -19.75 7.38
C LEU A 201 -6.41 -19.38 5.91
N LYS A 202 -5.45 -18.51 5.58
CA LYS A 202 -5.26 -17.99 4.22
C LYS A 202 -5.01 -19.12 3.22
N GLY A 203 -5.72 -19.07 2.09
CA GLY A 203 -5.58 -20.08 1.03
C GLY A 203 -6.32 -21.40 1.29
N LYS A 204 -6.85 -21.62 2.49
CA LYS A 204 -7.68 -22.80 2.80
C LYS A 204 -9.13 -22.60 2.35
N LYS A 205 -9.87 -23.69 2.24
CA LYS A 205 -11.31 -23.70 1.94
C LYS A 205 -12.10 -24.19 3.14
N ALA A 206 -13.32 -23.68 3.31
CA ALA A 206 -14.23 -24.16 4.34
C ALA A 206 -14.64 -25.63 4.07
N PRO A 207 -14.80 -26.46 5.10
CA PRO A 207 -14.49 -26.21 6.48
C PRO A 207 -12.99 -26.09 6.72
N TYR A 208 -12.57 -25.10 7.56
CA TYR A 208 -11.14 -24.79 7.77
C TYR A 208 -10.56 -25.75 8.81
N ARG A 209 -9.72 -26.67 8.37
CA ARG A 209 -8.98 -27.57 9.26
C ARG A 209 -7.62 -26.96 9.61
N LEU A 210 -7.35 -26.83 10.89
CA LEU A 210 -6.06 -26.47 11.45
C LEU A 210 -5.58 -27.60 12.34
N ASP A 211 -4.37 -28.09 12.08
CA ASP A 211 -3.75 -29.14 12.89
C ASP A 211 -3.37 -28.59 14.28
N ALA A 212 -3.48 -29.43 15.31
CA ALA A 212 -3.14 -29.06 16.67
C ALA A 212 -1.67 -28.70 16.79
N MET A 213 -1.36 -27.58 17.43
CA MET A 213 -0.01 -27.06 17.59
C MET A 213 0.08 -26.00 18.68
N SER A 214 1.32 -25.71 19.08
CA SER A 214 1.64 -24.52 19.86
C SER A 214 2.63 -23.65 19.11
N VAL A 215 2.42 -22.34 19.20
CA VAL A 215 3.28 -21.31 18.62
C VAL A 215 3.71 -20.34 19.71
N GLU A 216 5.00 -20.02 19.74
CA GLU A 216 5.54 -18.89 20.51
C GLU A 216 6.16 -17.93 19.51
N ASP A 217 5.83 -16.64 19.60
CA ASP A 217 6.35 -15.66 18.66
C ASP A 217 6.49 -14.26 19.24
N TYR A 218 7.46 -13.55 18.73
CA TYR A 218 7.75 -12.14 19.00
C TYR A 218 8.71 -11.60 17.92
N PRO A 219 8.72 -10.30 17.63
CA PRO A 219 9.63 -9.76 16.63
C PRO A 219 11.07 -9.61 17.19
N ASP A 220 12.06 -9.80 16.30
CA ASP A 220 13.46 -9.46 16.58
C ASP A 220 13.71 -7.95 16.54
N LEU A 221 12.99 -7.25 15.64
CA LEU A 221 13.15 -5.83 15.42
C LEU A 221 11.93 -5.08 15.96
N LEU A 222 12.16 -4.15 16.87
CA LEU A 222 11.11 -3.32 17.44
C LEU A 222 10.55 -2.28 16.45
N TYR A 223 11.31 -1.94 15.42
CA TYR A 223 10.88 -1.05 14.34
C TYR A 223 10.75 -1.85 13.04
N ARG A 224 9.52 -1.98 12.55
CA ARG A 224 9.19 -2.67 11.28
C ARG A 224 8.30 -1.75 10.47
N GLY A 225 8.94 -0.82 9.80
CA GLY A 225 8.28 0.26 9.08
C GLY A 225 8.45 0.20 7.58
N GLN A 226 7.52 0.85 6.89
CA GLN A 226 7.60 1.14 5.47
C GLN A 226 7.28 2.61 5.25
N MET A 227 8.08 3.28 4.45
CA MET A 227 7.82 4.62 3.96
C MET A 227 6.89 4.55 2.75
N ILE A 228 5.89 5.42 2.74
CA ILE A 228 4.98 5.62 1.62
C ILE A 228 5.06 7.08 1.20
N ASP A 229 5.49 7.29 -0.03
CA ASP A 229 5.58 8.61 -0.64
C ASP A 229 4.25 8.93 -1.37
N ILE A 230 3.52 9.88 -0.81
CA ILE A 230 2.29 10.40 -1.38
C ILE A 230 2.44 11.84 -1.89
N ALA A 231 3.59 12.45 -1.67
CA ALA A 231 3.89 13.77 -2.23
C ALA A 231 3.99 13.66 -3.76
N ARG A 232 4.74 12.67 -4.26
CA ARG A 232 4.89 12.45 -5.70
C ARG A 232 3.62 11.95 -6.35
N ASN A 233 2.88 11.04 -5.71
CA ASN A 233 1.62 10.52 -6.22
C ASN A 233 0.60 10.39 -5.08
N PHE A 234 -0.48 11.17 -5.20
CA PHE A 234 -1.56 11.14 -4.23
C PHE A 234 -2.30 9.79 -4.27
N THR A 235 -2.71 9.30 -3.12
CA THR A 235 -3.62 8.16 -2.99
C THR A 235 -4.73 8.45 -2.00
N THR A 236 -5.86 7.78 -2.13
CA THR A 236 -7.02 8.01 -1.26
C THR A 236 -6.83 7.42 0.14
N VAL A 237 -7.57 7.94 1.12
CA VAL A 237 -7.62 7.40 2.50
C VAL A 237 -7.99 5.92 2.49
N ASP A 238 -8.90 5.49 1.63
CA ASP A 238 -9.33 4.08 1.54
C ASP A 238 -8.19 3.18 1.07
N ASN A 239 -7.36 3.66 0.16
CA ASN A 239 -6.15 2.92 -0.26
C ASN A 239 -5.11 2.87 0.87
N LEU A 240 -4.93 3.96 1.62
CA LEU A 240 -4.06 3.96 2.80
C LEU A 240 -4.55 2.97 3.87
N LYS A 241 -5.85 2.89 4.13
CA LYS A 241 -6.42 1.89 5.05
C LYS A 241 -6.14 0.46 4.58
N LYS A 242 -6.23 0.19 3.26
CA LYS A 242 -5.84 -1.12 2.71
C LYS A 242 -4.36 -1.42 2.94
N LEU A 243 -3.47 -0.43 2.76
CA LEU A 243 -2.04 -0.58 3.06
C LEU A 243 -1.79 -0.85 4.54
N VAL A 244 -2.48 -0.13 5.44
CA VAL A 244 -2.43 -0.37 6.88
C VAL A 244 -2.89 -1.79 7.22
N ASP A 245 -3.95 -2.30 6.59
CA ASP A 245 -4.39 -3.70 6.76
C ASP A 245 -3.34 -4.71 6.28
N ILE A 246 -2.67 -4.42 5.17
CA ILE A 246 -1.56 -5.25 4.66
C ILE A 246 -0.39 -5.22 5.66
N PHE A 247 0.02 -4.04 6.13
CA PHE A 247 1.09 -3.90 7.13
C PHE A 247 0.77 -4.69 8.40
N ALA A 248 -0.45 -4.55 8.91
CA ALA A 248 -0.95 -5.29 10.06
C ALA A 248 -0.83 -6.81 9.85
N SER A 249 -1.21 -7.33 8.67
CA SER A 249 -1.15 -8.75 8.34
C SER A 249 0.28 -9.31 8.34
N TYR A 250 1.28 -8.47 8.10
CA TYR A 250 2.70 -8.78 8.18
C TYR A 250 3.35 -8.35 9.50
N LYS A 251 2.55 -7.97 10.51
CA LYS A 251 3.01 -7.52 11.84
C LYS A 251 3.97 -6.33 11.76
N MET A 252 3.86 -5.50 10.72
CA MET A 252 4.55 -4.21 10.66
C MET A 252 3.88 -3.24 11.63
N ASN A 253 4.66 -2.38 12.27
CA ASN A 253 4.17 -1.49 13.34
C ASN A 253 4.44 -0.01 13.10
N VAL A 254 4.98 0.36 11.94
CA VAL A 254 5.25 1.76 11.59
C VAL A 254 4.86 2.04 10.14
N LEU A 255 4.06 3.07 9.93
CA LEU A 255 3.87 3.74 8.66
C LEU A 255 4.66 5.05 8.69
N HIS A 256 5.76 5.12 7.94
CA HIS A 256 6.50 6.34 7.69
C HIS A 256 5.82 7.05 6.52
N PHE A 257 5.23 8.22 6.78
CA PHE A 257 4.29 8.86 5.89
C PHE A 257 4.88 10.15 5.33
N HIS A 258 5.46 10.06 4.14
CA HIS A 258 6.09 11.14 3.42
C HIS A 258 5.01 11.90 2.61
N PHE A 259 4.48 12.99 3.19
CA PHE A 259 3.33 13.69 2.62
C PHE A 259 3.65 15.10 2.10
N SER A 260 4.88 15.57 2.22
CA SER A 260 5.33 16.82 1.63
C SER A 260 6.69 16.65 0.96
N ASP A 261 6.88 17.32 -0.15
CA ASP A 261 8.14 17.44 -0.89
C ASP A 261 8.00 18.56 -1.94
N ASP A 262 9.02 18.79 -2.78
CA ASP A 262 8.99 19.76 -3.89
C ASP A 262 7.74 19.64 -4.77
N GLU A 263 7.23 18.43 -4.94
CA GLU A 263 6.10 18.15 -5.82
C GLU A 263 4.75 18.42 -5.19
N ALA A 264 4.60 18.35 -3.87
CA ALA A 264 3.32 18.66 -3.24
C ALA A 264 3.36 18.70 -1.72
N TRP A 265 2.32 19.36 -1.18
CA TRP A 265 1.88 19.28 0.21
C TRP A 265 0.51 18.58 0.29
N ARG A 266 0.38 17.54 1.11
CA ARG A 266 -0.78 16.63 1.10
C ARG A 266 -1.64 16.66 2.37
N LEU A 267 -1.41 17.56 3.32
CA LEU A 267 -2.15 17.59 4.58
C LEU A 267 -2.71 18.98 4.86
N GLU A 268 -4.01 19.05 5.16
CA GLU A 268 -4.65 20.28 5.61
C GLU A 268 -4.14 20.68 6.99
N ILE A 269 -3.65 21.92 7.11
CA ILE A 269 -3.20 22.54 8.36
C ILE A 269 -4.07 23.77 8.62
N PRO A 270 -4.87 23.80 9.68
CA PRO A 270 -5.69 24.96 10.02
C PRO A 270 -4.85 26.22 10.19
N GLY A 271 -5.23 27.30 9.50
CA GLY A 271 -4.50 28.58 9.48
C GLY A 271 -3.37 28.64 8.45
N LEU A 272 -3.16 27.59 7.66
CA LEU A 272 -2.19 27.52 6.56
C LEU A 272 -2.86 26.94 5.30
N GLU A 273 -4.02 27.49 4.93
CA GLU A 273 -4.89 26.96 3.87
C GLU A 273 -4.20 26.93 2.50
N GLU A 274 -3.24 27.83 2.26
CA GLU A 274 -2.48 27.88 1.00
C GLU A 274 -1.60 26.64 0.78
N LEU A 275 -1.18 25.94 1.84
CA LEU A 275 -0.44 24.70 1.70
C LEU A 275 -1.20 23.64 0.89
N THR A 276 -2.51 23.59 1.06
CA THR A 276 -3.36 22.67 0.28
C THR A 276 -4.01 23.33 -0.92
N ALA A 277 -4.41 24.58 -0.84
CA ALA A 277 -5.05 25.29 -1.96
C ALA A 277 -4.12 25.40 -3.18
N VAL A 278 -2.82 25.58 -2.95
CA VAL A 278 -1.79 25.68 -3.98
C VAL A 278 -0.94 24.41 -4.02
N GLY A 279 -0.34 24.02 -2.88
CA GLY A 279 0.67 22.97 -2.81
C GLY A 279 0.13 21.56 -3.05
N SER A 280 -1.18 21.32 -3.01
CA SER A 280 -1.74 19.99 -3.30
C SER A 280 -2.05 19.74 -4.77
N ARG A 281 -1.72 20.67 -5.65
CA ARG A 281 -2.12 20.65 -7.06
C ARG A 281 -0.89 20.79 -7.95
N ARG A 282 -0.66 19.81 -8.79
CA ARG A 282 0.41 19.83 -9.80
C ARG A 282 -0.14 20.08 -11.18
N GLY A 283 0.60 20.81 -11.94
CA GLY A 283 0.27 21.21 -13.29
C GLY A 283 0.89 22.56 -13.59
N HIS A 284 0.58 23.13 -14.72
CA HIS A 284 1.04 24.43 -15.09
C HIS A 284 -0.01 25.15 -15.93
N THR A 285 -0.01 26.46 -15.88
CA THR A 285 -0.73 27.29 -16.83
C THR A 285 0.19 27.62 -17.99
N THR A 286 -0.38 27.93 -19.16
CA THR A 286 0.42 28.25 -20.38
C THR A 286 1.30 29.49 -20.22
N ASP A 287 0.90 30.41 -19.34
CA ASP A 287 1.66 31.60 -18.95
C ASP A 287 2.65 31.35 -17.80
N GLU A 288 2.71 30.11 -17.28
CA GLU A 288 3.59 29.68 -16.19
C GLU A 288 3.36 30.46 -14.86
N SER A 289 2.21 31.12 -14.71
CA SER A 289 1.86 31.84 -13.48
C SER A 289 1.52 30.88 -12.32
N ARG A 290 1.10 29.66 -12.63
CA ARG A 290 0.84 28.58 -11.69
C ARG A 290 1.57 27.34 -12.20
N CYS A 291 2.69 26.98 -11.56
CA CYS A 291 3.54 25.87 -11.99
C CYS A 291 4.02 25.07 -10.79
N LEU A 292 3.61 23.80 -10.71
CA LEU A 292 4.21 22.79 -9.86
C LEU A 292 4.57 21.57 -10.73
N TYR A 293 5.83 21.21 -10.75
CA TYR A 293 6.37 20.12 -11.57
C TYR A 293 6.81 18.94 -10.69
N PRO A 294 6.84 17.72 -11.25
CA PRO A 294 6.41 17.32 -12.59
C PRO A 294 4.89 17.33 -12.75
N CYS A 295 4.43 17.75 -13.91
CA CYS A 295 3.02 17.73 -14.30
C CYS A 295 2.70 16.36 -14.89
N TYR A 296 2.46 15.36 -14.07
CA TYR A 296 1.95 14.11 -14.60
C TYR A 296 0.60 14.38 -15.31
N ASP A 297 -0.11 13.49 -15.78
CA ASP A 297 -1.42 13.50 -16.45
C ASP A 297 -2.17 14.84 -16.66
N GLY A 298 -2.04 15.82 -15.75
CA GLY A 298 -2.78 17.09 -15.80
C GLY A 298 -2.28 18.08 -16.85
N GLY A 299 -0.98 18.03 -17.19
CA GLY A 299 -0.38 18.91 -18.17
C GLY A 299 -0.63 20.39 -17.88
N TYR A 300 -1.33 21.06 -18.78
CA TYR A 300 -1.66 22.49 -18.70
C TYR A 300 -2.83 22.84 -17.77
N ASP A 301 -3.48 21.87 -17.16
CA ASP A 301 -4.60 22.09 -16.24
C ASP A 301 -4.21 21.66 -14.82
N PRO A 302 -3.80 22.61 -13.94
CA PRO A 302 -3.45 22.28 -12.55
C PRO A 302 -4.66 21.84 -11.72
N ASP A 303 -5.88 21.96 -12.21
CA ASP A 303 -7.11 21.54 -11.53
C ASP A 303 -7.63 20.18 -12.03
N ALA A 304 -6.94 19.53 -12.97
CA ALA A 304 -7.32 18.23 -13.48
C ALA A 304 -7.34 17.16 -12.39
N ALA A 305 -8.28 16.22 -12.51
CA ALA A 305 -8.38 15.07 -11.59
C ALA A 305 -7.31 14.02 -11.92
N THR A 306 -6.12 14.18 -11.36
CA THR A 306 -4.97 13.30 -11.58
C THR A 306 -4.38 12.82 -10.27
N VAL A 307 -3.47 11.84 -10.32
CA VAL A 307 -2.68 11.39 -9.16
C VAL A 307 -1.70 12.46 -8.66
N GLY A 308 -1.49 13.52 -9.43
CA GLY A 308 -0.75 14.70 -9.02
C GLY A 308 -1.50 15.57 -8.01
N ASN A 309 -2.83 15.48 -7.97
CA ASN A 309 -3.71 16.38 -7.24
C ASN A 309 -4.42 15.67 -6.11
N GLY A 310 -4.50 16.31 -4.95
CA GLY A 310 -5.21 15.83 -3.79
C GLY A 310 -4.48 16.09 -2.47
N TYR A 311 -5.23 16.07 -1.41
CA TYR A 311 -4.74 16.20 -0.03
C TYR A 311 -5.70 15.48 0.92
N TYR A 312 -5.25 15.28 2.14
CA TYR A 312 -6.08 14.76 3.24
C TYR A 312 -6.57 15.93 4.08
N SER A 313 -7.87 15.95 4.33
CA SER A 313 -8.41 16.84 5.36
C SER A 313 -7.85 16.46 6.73
N ARG A 314 -7.96 17.38 7.68
CA ARG A 314 -7.62 17.11 9.07
C ARG A 314 -8.37 15.88 9.62
N GLU A 315 -9.65 15.76 9.29
CA GLU A 315 -10.51 14.66 9.69
C GLU A 315 -10.07 13.33 9.04
N ASP A 316 -9.71 13.35 7.78
CA ASP A 316 -9.15 12.18 7.07
C ASP A 316 -7.91 11.65 7.76
N PHE A 317 -6.99 12.56 8.10
CA PHE A 317 -5.74 12.17 8.76
C PHE A 317 -5.98 11.64 10.18
N ILE A 318 -6.83 12.30 10.98
CA ILE A 318 -7.24 11.79 12.30
C ILE A 318 -7.88 10.41 12.17
N GLY A 319 -8.75 10.23 11.17
CA GLY A 319 -9.37 8.94 10.87
C GLY A 319 -8.33 7.85 10.56
N LEU A 320 -7.32 8.19 9.76
CA LEU A 320 -6.20 7.29 9.44
C LEU A 320 -5.38 6.94 10.70
N LEU A 321 -5.05 7.95 11.53
CA LEU A 321 -4.32 7.73 12.79
C LEU A 321 -5.06 6.76 13.72
N ARG A 322 -6.37 6.93 13.89
CA ARG A 322 -7.20 6.02 14.70
C ARG A 322 -7.22 4.61 14.10
N TYR A 323 -7.41 4.52 12.78
CA TYR A 323 -7.44 3.24 12.08
C TYR A 323 -6.12 2.47 12.21
N ALA A 324 -4.99 3.17 12.10
CA ALA A 324 -3.67 2.59 12.29
C ALA A 324 -3.41 2.20 13.76
N ALA A 325 -3.80 3.06 14.72
CA ALA A 325 -3.62 2.81 16.15
C ALA A 325 -4.37 1.56 16.64
N GLU A 326 -5.60 1.31 16.16
CA GLU A 326 -6.35 0.08 16.44
C GLU A 326 -5.63 -1.19 15.96
N ARG A 327 -4.70 -1.05 15.00
CA ARG A 327 -3.87 -2.12 14.44
C ARG A 327 -2.43 -2.10 14.96
N HIS A 328 -2.20 -1.34 16.03
CA HIS A 328 -0.88 -1.16 16.67
C HIS A 328 0.20 -0.62 15.70
N ILE A 329 -0.22 0.16 14.70
CA ILE A 329 0.66 0.82 13.73
C ILE A 329 0.79 2.29 14.09
N ARG A 330 2.00 2.73 14.38
CA ARG A 330 2.34 4.14 14.59
C ARG A 330 2.58 4.81 13.24
N VAL A 331 1.93 5.95 13.02
CA VAL A 331 2.17 6.81 11.85
C VAL A 331 3.21 7.85 12.22
N ILE A 332 4.29 7.93 11.45
CA ILE A 332 5.34 8.94 11.59
C ILE A 332 5.23 9.86 10.38
N PRO A 333 4.69 11.09 10.56
CA PRO A 333 4.63 12.06 9.48
C PRO A 333 6.03 12.62 9.20
N GLU A 334 6.38 12.69 7.92
CA GLU A 334 7.60 13.33 7.43
C GLU A 334 7.23 14.61 6.68
N ILE A 335 7.90 15.69 7.05
CA ILE A 335 7.72 17.02 6.49
C ILE A 335 9.06 17.49 5.96
N GLU A 336 9.13 17.76 4.67
CA GLU A 336 10.24 18.43 4.03
C GLU A 336 10.07 19.96 4.09
N SER A 337 11.16 20.70 4.35
CA SER A 337 11.15 22.15 4.50
C SER A 337 12.23 22.83 3.65
#